data_3a35b1766ccf38f5d31bca1a67725c5b
#
_entry.id   3a35b1766ccf38f5d31bca1a67725c5b
#
_cell.length_a   1.000
_cell.length_b   1.000
_cell.length_c   1.000
_cell.angle_alpha   90.00
_cell.angle_beta   90.00
_cell.angle_gamma   90.00
#
_symmetry.space_group_name_H-M   'P 1'
#
loop_
_entity.id
_entity.type
_entity.pdbx_description
1 polymer ?
#
loop_
_entity_poly.entity_id
_entity_poly.type
_entity_poly.pdbx_seq_one_letter_code
_entity_poly.pdbx_strand_id
1 'polypeptide(L)'
;PHKIMVPFAFKGEYTVKSVVPAGQYNIDTVIAVLTNAEGEDVNVTMYQKWPVKVAVKGYKDKPRPSKIMETGVRAIDTLNPIAEGGTGFIPGPFGCGKTVLQHAIAKQGDADVIVMAACGERANEVVEIFAEFPELIDPHTGRHLMERTTIICNTSNMPVAAREASVYTAMTICEYYRAMGMKVLLLADSTSRWAQALREMSNRMEELPGADAFPVDLSAIISNFYARAGMVVLNNGQ
;
A
#
# COMPACT_ATOMS: atom_id res chain seq x y z
N PRO A 1 -9.96 -0.67 -17.46
CA PRO A 1 -9.30 0.61 -17.82
C PRO A 1 -8.76 1.29 -16.57
N HIS A 2 -7.50 1.74 -16.65
CA HIS A 2 -6.85 2.44 -15.55
C HIS A 2 -7.43 3.87 -15.44
N LYS A 3 -7.90 4.25 -14.26
CA LYS A 3 -8.36 5.62 -14.01
C LYS A 3 -7.14 6.52 -13.84
N ILE A 4 -7.06 7.60 -14.61
CA ILE A 4 -6.03 8.61 -14.45
C ILE A 4 -6.61 9.71 -13.57
N MET A 5 -5.92 10.00 -12.48
CA MET A 5 -6.37 10.97 -11.48
C MET A 5 -5.64 12.29 -11.64
N VAL A 6 -6.30 13.36 -11.25
CA VAL A 6 -5.62 14.66 -11.05
C VAL A 6 -4.52 14.47 -10.02
N PRO A 7 -3.31 14.97 -10.24
CA PRO A 7 -2.20 14.83 -9.30
C PRO A 7 -2.57 15.29 -7.88
N PHE A 8 -2.24 14.49 -6.87
CA PHE A 8 -2.56 14.78 -5.46
C PHE A 8 -1.92 16.07 -4.92
N ALA A 9 -0.91 16.58 -5.61
CA ALA A 9 -0.27 17.84 -5.27
C ALA A 9 -1.15 19.07 -5.65
N PHE A 10 -2.12 18.89 -6.54
CA PHE A 10 -3.00 19.99 -6.98
C PHE A 10 -4.05 20.25 -5.90
N LYS A 11 -4.22 21.51 -5.55
CA LYS A 11 -5.18 21.96 -4.53
C LYS A 11 -6.19 22.92 -5.16
N GLY A 12 -7.43 22.85 -4.68
CA GLY A 12 -8.51 23.69 -5.17
C GLY A 12 -9.28 23.07 -6.34
N GLU A 13 -10.02 23.92 -7.04
CA GLU A 13 -10.85 23.55 -8.18
C GLU A 13 -10.13 23.85 -9.48
N TYR A 14 -10.26 22.96 -10.44
CA TYR A 14 -9.67 23.07 -11.77
C TYR A 14 -10.75 22.85 -12.83
N THR A 15 -10.67 23.61 -13.90
CA THR A 15 -11.52 23.43 -15.08
C THR A 15 -10.76 22.64 -16.13
N VAL A 16 -11.40 21.62 -16.71
CA VAL A 16 -10.81 20.83 -17.79
C VAL A 16 -10.81 21.64 -19.08
N LYS A 17 -9.63 22.00 -19.58
CA LYS A 17 -9.45 22.73 -20.84
C LYS A 17 -9.45 21.81 -22.03
N SER A 18 -8.72 20.72 -21.97
CA SER A 18 -8.61 19.73 -23.03
C SER A 18 -8.25 18.36 -22.50
N VAL A 19 -8.71 17.33 -23.21
CA VAL A 19 -8.36 15.90 -22.95
C VAL A 19 -8.04 15.28 -24.29
N VAL A 20 -6.99 14.45 -24.36
CA VAL A 20 -6.63 13.73 -25.58
C VAL A 20 -7.71 12.68 -25.92
N PRO A 21 -7.94 12.39 -27.22
CA PRO A 21 -8.88 11.37 -27.64
C PRO A 21 -8.44 9.96 -27.17
N ALA A 22 -9.35 8.99 -27.21
CA ALA A 22 -9.02 7.61 -26.87
C ALA A 22 -7.92 7.06 -27.81
N GLY A 23 -6.87 6.46 -27.25
CA GLY A 23 -5.72 5.96 -28.01
C GLY A 23 -4.69 5.30 -27.09
N GLN A 24 -3.55 4.93 -27.68
CA GLN A 24 -2.37 4.45 -26.94
C GLN A 24 -1.37 5.59 -26.83
N TYR A 25 -0.98 5.91 -25.61
CA TYR A 25 -0.09 7.02 -25.30
C TYR A 25 1.09 6.56 -24.44
N ASN A 26 2.20 7.25 -24.58
CA ASN A 26 3.32 7.06 -23.67
C ASN A 26 3.00 7.65 -22.29
N ILE A 27 3.58 7.10 -21.24
CA ILE A 27 3.36 7.53 -19.84
C ILE A 27 3.65 9.02 -19.61
N ASP A 28 4.62 9.59 -20.36
CA ASP A 28 5.02 11.00 -20.28
C ASP A 28 4.12 11.95 -21.09
N THR A 29 3.19 11.41 -21.88
CA THR A 29 2.32 12.25 -22.72
C THR A 29 1.37 13.06 -21.84
N VAL A 30 1.21 14.34 -22.17
CA VAL A 30 0.20 15.20 -21.55
C VAL A 30 -1.18 14.75 -22.04
N ILE A 31 -1.96 14.14 -21.17
CA ILE A 31 -3.27 13.56 -21.49
C ILE A 31 -4.42 14.52 -21.23
N ALA A 32 -4.22 15.48 -20.36
CA ALA A 32 -5.20 16.54 -20.09
C ALA A 32 -4.47 17.85 -19.73
N VAL A 33 -5.13 18.95 -20.05
CA VAL A 33 -4.74 20.28 -19.60
C VAL A 33 -5.86 20.82 -18.73
N LEU A 34 -5.52 21.22 -17.53
CA LEU A 34 -6.41 21.80 -16.54
C LEU A 34 -6.06 23.27 -16.36
N THR A 35 -7.07 24.11 -16.12
CA THR A 35 -6.87 25.54 -15.80
C THR A 35 -7.26 25.75 -14.32
N ASN A 36 -6.38 26.37 -13.54
CA ASN A 36 -6.64 26.72 -12.15
C ASN A 36 -7.55 27.97 -12.02
N ALA A 37 -7.93 28.34 -10.80
CA ALA A 37 -8.75 29.49 -10.52
C ALA A 37 -8.07 30.85 -10.93
N GLU A 38 -6.75 30.85 -11.08
CA GLU A 38 -5.93 32.00 -11.46
C GLU A 38 -5.77 32.13 -12.98
N GLY A 39 -6.31 31.16 -13.75
CA GLY A 39 -6.26 31.13 -15.21
C GLY A 39 -4.98 30.50 -15.77
N GLU A 40 -4.17 29.84 -14.95
CA GLU A 40 -2.95 29.17 -15.39
C GLU A 40 -3.24 27.74 -15.84
N ASP A 41 -2.62 27.34 -16.94
CA ASP A 41 -2.75 25.99 -17.48
C ASP A 41 -1.75 25.03 -16.82
N VAL A 42 -2.24 23.90 -16.37
CA VAL A 42 -1.45 22.83 -15.73
C VAL A 42 -1.63 21.51 -16.49
N ASN A 43 -0.52 20.88 -16.80
CA ASN A 43 -0.49 19.63 -17.56
C ASN A 43 -0.67 18.42 -16.63
N VAL A 44 -1.48 17.46 -17.08
CA VAL A 44 -1.68 16.16 -16.42
C VAL A 44 -1.11 15.06 -17.30
N THR A 45 -0.23 14.26 -16.72
CA THR A 45 0.36 13.05 -17.32
C THR A 45 -0.21 11.80 -16.67
N MET A 46 0.14 10.60 -17.18
CA MET A 46 -0.32 9.34 -16.59
C MET A 46 0.39 8.97 -15.29
N TYR A 47 1.46 9.67 -14.92
CA TYR A 47 2.17 9.45 -13.67
C TYR A 47 2.23 10.73 -12.83
N GLN A 48 2.48 10.55 -11.54
CA GLN A 48 2.73 11.65 -10.61
C GLN A 48 3.85 11.26 -9.63
N LYS A 49 4.60 12.27 -9.17
CA LYS A 49 5.62 12.08 -8.14
C LYS A 49 5.02 12.43 -6.78
N TRP A 50 5.20 11.53 -5.81
CA TRP A 50 4.68 11.71 -4.46
C TRP A 50 5.71 11.27 -3.41
N PRO A 51 5.93 12.02 -2.33
CA PRO A 51 6.80 11.61 -1.25
C PRO A 51 6.15 10.48 -0.45
N VAL A 52 6.75 9.27 -0.45
CA VAL A 52 6.15 8.05 0.11
C VAL A 52 5.83 8.11 1.61
N LYS A 53 6.55 8.94 2.38
CA LYS A 53 6.28 9.15 3.81
C LYS A 53 5.05 10.02 4.09
N VAL A 54 4.56 10.74 3.09
CA VAL A 54 3.38 11.61 3.22
C VAL A 54 2.13 10.83 2.81
N ALA A 55 1.14 10.79 3.69
CA ALA A 55 -0.13 10.14 3.40
C ALA A 55 -0.89 10.87 2.27
N VAL A 56 -1.49 10.10 1.36
CA VAL A 56 -2.34 10.65 0.31
C VAL A 56 -3.72 10.96 0.91
N LYS A 57 -4.10 12.23 0.90
CA LYS A 57 -5.37 12.75 1.45
C LYS A 57 -6.34 13.19 0.34
N GLY A 58 -6.45 12.43 -0.72
CA GLY A 58 -7.36 12.69 -1.85
C GLY A 58 -8.80 12.26 -1.63
N TYR A 59 -9.34 12.35 -0.40
CA TYR A 59 -10.68 11.91 -0.02
C TYR A 59 -11.41 12.99 0.78
N LYS A 60 -12.75 12.92 0.75
CA LYS A 60 -13.63 13.86 1.45
C LYS A 60 -13.72 13.57 2.94
N ASP A 61 -13.88 12.30 3.30
CA ASP A 61 -14.09 11.84 4.66
C ASP A 61 -13.50 10.45 4.88
N LYS A 62 -13.24 10.12 6.14
CA LYS A 62 -12.74 8.82 6.59
C LYS A 62 -13.69 8.27 7.66
N PRO A 63 -14.79 7.60 7.26
CA PRO A 63 -15.75 7.07 8.19
C PRO A 63 -15.18 5.90 9.00
N ARG A 64 -15.85 5.56 10.09
CA ARG A 64 -15.52 4.36 10.86
C ARG A 64 -15.82 3.11 10.03
N PRO A 65 -14.96 2.08 10.09
CA PRO A 65 -15.22 0.81 9.43
C PRO A 65 -16.54 0.20 9.92
N SER A 66 -17.40 -0.22 9.00
CA SER A 66 -18.71 -0.80 9.30
C SER A 66 -18.93 -2.18 8.71
N LYS A 67 -18.06 -2.61 7.80
CA LYS A 67 -18.14 -3.90 7.12
C LYS A 67 -16.98 -4.79 7.53
N ILE A 68 -17.22 -6.10 7.61
CA ILE A 68 -16.19 -7.10 7.83
C ILE A 68 -15.56 -7.44 6.49
N MET A 69 -14.24 -7.51 6.46
CA MET A 69 -13.47 -8.03 5.33
C MET A 69 -13.51 -9.56 5.39
N GLU A 70 -14.03 -10.19 4.37
CA GLU A 70 -13.99 -11.64 4.25
C GLU A 70 -12.56 -12.08 3.88
N THR A 71 -11.90 -12.80 4.78
CA THR A 71 -10.55 -13.32 4.57
C THR A 71 -10.56 -14.73 3.97
N GLY A 72 -11.70 -15.44 4.02
CA GLY A 72 -11.84 -16.84 3.64
C GLY A 72 -11.26 -17.82 4.67
N VAL A 73 -10.71 -17.33 5.77
CA VAL A 73 -10.20 -18.14 6.87
C VAL A 73 -11.21 -18.12 8.01
N ARG A 74 -11.96 -19.22 8.20
CA ARG A 74 -13.05 -19.29 9.19
C ARG A 74 -12.66 -18.83 10.59
N ALA A 75 -11.47 -19.20 11.05
CA ALA A 75 -11.01 -18.82 12.38
C ALA A 75 -10.82 -17.29 12.52
N ILE A 76 -10.40 -16.59 11.47
CA ILE A 76 -10.29 -15.13 11.47
C ILE A 76 -11.67 -14.52 11.39
N ASP A 77 -12.46 -14.91 10.39
CA ASP A 77 -13.74 -14.27 10.09
C ASP A 77 -14.77 -14.43 11.22
N THR A 78 -14.65 -15.50 12.03
CA THR A 78 -15.59 -15.74 13.15
C THR A 78 -15.07 -15.30 14.51
N LEU A 79 -13.78 -15.44 14.81
CA LEU A 79 -13.22 -15.20 16.14
C LEU A 79 -12.45 -13.87 16.24
N ASN A 80 -11.83 -13.43 15.15
CA ASN A 80 -11.03 -12.20 15.10
C ASN A 80 -11.30 -11.44 13.79
N PRO A 81 -12.54 -11.03 13.50
CA PRO A 81 -12.88 -10.42 12.23
C PRO A 81 -12.12 -9.12 12.01
N ILE A 82 -11.64 -8.94 10.79
CA ILE A 82 -10.97 -7.72 10.33
C ILE A 82 -12.01 -6.89 9.59
N ALA A 83 -12.11 -5.61 9.93
CA ALA A 83 -13.01 -4.70 9.21
C ALA A 83 -12.38 -4.21 7.90
N GLU A 84 -13.20 -3.93 6.88
CA GLU A 84 -12.76 -3.20 5.69
C GLU A 84 -12.16 -1.85 6.11
N GLY A 85 -10.93 -1.55 5.67
CA GLY A 85 -10.19 -0.38 6.12
C GLY A 85 -9.60 -0.50 7.53
N GLY A 86 -9.73 -1.67 8.17
CA GLY A 86 -9.09 -1.97 9.44
C GLY A 86 -7.63 -2.42 9.26
N THR A 87 -7.00 -2.71 10.38
CA THR A 87 -5.64 -3.26 10.45
C THR A 87 -5.65 -4.53 11.28
N GLY A 88 -4.87 -5.52 10.85
CA GLY A 88 -4.69 -6.78 11.55
C GLY A 88 -3.21 -7.03 11.85
N PHE A 89 -2.94 -7.79 12.90
CA PHE A 89 -1.60 -8.18 13.28
C PHE A 89 -1.53 -9.70 13.47
N ILE A 90 -0.53 -10.32 12.85
CA ILE A 90 -0.28 -11.77 12.95
C ILE A 90 1.00 -11.98 13.76
N PRO A 91 0.92 -12.09 15.09
CA PRO A 91 2.08 -12.32 15.93
C PRO A 91 2.54 -13.77 15.85
N GLY A 92 3.83 -13.99 15.99
CA GLY A 92 4.36 -15.34 16.16
C GLY A 92 5.87 -15.41 15.88
N PRO A 93 6.54 -16.42 16.46
CA PRO A 93 7.95 -16.67 16.19
C PRO A 93 8.19 -17.15 14.76
N PHE A 94 9.45 -17.29 14.40
CA PHE A 94 9.84 -17.87 13.11
C PHE A 94 9.27 -19.30 12.96
N GLY A 95 8.78 -19.60 11.76
CA GLY A 95 8.25 -20.94 11.43
C GLY A 95 6.82 -21.23 11.93
N CYS A 96 6.11 -20.28 12.54
CA CYS A 96 4.73 -20.49 13.00
C CYS A 96 3.65 -20.34 11.90
N GLY A 97 4.05 -20.19 10.65
CA GLY A 97 3.12 -20.13 9.51
C GLY A 97 2.54 -18.75 9.20
N LYS A 98 3.17 -17.66 9.66
CA LYS A 98 2.70 -16.28 9.36
C LYS A 98 2.56 -16.03 7.86
N THR A 99 3.58 -16.32 7.10
CA THR A 99 3.61 -16.13 5.64
C THR A 99 2.56 -17.00 4.95
N VAL A 100 2.41 -18.26 5.37
CA VAL A 100 1.37 -19.16 4.84
C VAL A 100 -0.03 -18.60 5.07
N LEU A 101 -0.29 -18.04 6.26
CA LEU A 101 -1.57 -17.42 6.57
C LEU A 101 -1.79 -16.15 5.71
N GLN A 102 -0.76 -15.34 5.50
CA GLN A 102 -0.83 -14.17 4.61
C GLN A 102 -1.14 -14.58 3.17
N HIS A 103 -0.50 -15.63 2.65
CA HIS A 103 -0.80 -16.16 1.32
C HIS A 103 -2.24 -16.68 1.21
N ALA A 104 -2.76 -17.34 2.24
CA ALA A 104 -4.15 -17.79 2.28
C ALA A 104 -5.13 -16.60 2.24
N ILE A 105 -4.85 -15.55 3.00
CA ILE A 105 -5.65 -14.31 2.99
C ILE A 105 -5.54 -13.61 1.62
N ALA A 106 -4.35 -13.55 1.02
CA ALA A 106 -4.17 -12.99 -0.33
C ALA A 106 -5.00 -13.72 -1.37
N LYS A 107 -5.02 -15.06 -1.31
CA LYS A 107 -5.74 -15.91 -2.27
C LYS A 107 -7.25 -15.81 -2.12
N GLN A 108 -7.77 -15.77 -0.90
CA GLN A 108 -9.20 -15.90 -0.61
C GLN A 108 -9.88 -14.58 -0.23
N GLY A 109 -9.09 -13.55 0.13
CA GLY A 109 -9.62 -12.27 0.60
C GLY A 109 -10.35 -11.48 -0.49
N ASP A 110 -11.45 -10.85 -0.08
CA ASP A 110 -12.24 -9.95 -0.93
C ASP A 110 -11.53 -8.59 -1.10
N ALA A 111 -10.58 -8.55 -2.03
CA ALA A 111 -9.84 -7.33 -2.40
C ALA A 111 -9.67 -7.24 -3.91
N ASP A 112 -9.79 -6.04 -4.47
CA ASP A 112 -9.55 -5.80 -5.90
C ASP A 112 -8.06 -5.85 -6.25
N VAL A 113 -7.22 -5.31 -5.35
CA VAL A 113 -5.77 -5.24 -5.52
C VAL A 113 -5.08 -5.68 -4.24
N ILE A 114 -4.04 -6.48 -4.40
CA ILE A 114 -3.18 -6.93 -3.32
C ILE A 114 -1.82 -6.26 -3.47
N VAL A 115 -1.32 -5.69 -2.39
CA VAL A 115 0.06 -5.17 -2.33
C VAL A 115 0.80 -5.95 -1.26
N MET A 116 1.86 -6.63 -1.67
CA MET A 116 2.71 -7.39 -0.76
C MET A 116 4.02 -6.64 -0.56
N ALA A 117 4.34 -6.32 0.67
CA ALA A 117 5.59 -5.69 1.08
C ALA A 117 6.47 -6.72 1.80
N ALA A 118 7.43 -7.29 1.09
CA ALA A 118 8.47 -8.12 1.69
C ALA A 118 9.59 -7.20 2.18
N CYS A 119 9.62 -6.95 3.50
CA CYS A 119 10.55 -6.02 4.12
C CYS A 119 11.72 -6.74 4.78
N GLY A 120 12.88 -6.74 4.13
CA GLY A 120 14.10 -7.36 4.64
C GLY A 120 14.04 -8.90 4.69
N GLU A 121 13.23 -9.53 3.85
CA GLU A 121 13.08 -10.98 3.80
C GLU A 121 14.35 -11.67 3.32
N ARG A 122 14.49 -12.96 3.62
CA ARG A 122 15.59 -13.77 3.12
C ARG A 122 15.41 -14.02 1.62
N ALA A 123 16.51 -14.08 0.88
CA ALA A 123 16.47 -14.28 -0.57
C ALA A 123 15.68 -15.55 -0.97
N ASN A 124 15.80 -16.63 -0.21
CA ASN A 124 15.07 -17.90 -0.46
C ASN A 124 13.56 -17.74 -0.29
N GLU A 125 13.10 -17.05 0.74
CA GLU A 125 11.67 -16.78 1.00
C GLU A 125 11.07 -15.94 -0.14
N VAL A 126 11.85 -14.98 -0.64
CA VAL A 126 11.47 -14.17 -1.80
C VAL A 126 11.36 -15.01 -3.07
N VAL A 127 12.29 -15.91 -3.31
CA VAL A 127 12.26 -16.82 -4.47
C VAL A 127 11.01 -17.72 -4.41
N GLU A 128 10.64 -18.23 -3.23
CA GLU A 128 9.41 -19.01 -3.03
C GLU A 128 8.16 -18.19 -3.40
N ILE A 129 8.07 -16.93 -2.95
CA ILE A 129 6.96 -16.05 -3.32
C ILE A 129 6.86 -15.88 -4.84
N PHE A 130 7.98 -15.65 -5.52
CA PHE A 130 8.00 -15.48 -6.97
C PHE A 130 7.75 -16.79 -7.74
N ALA A 131 7.99 -17.94 -7.13
CA ALA A 131 7.67 -19.24 -7.72
C ALA A 131 6.20 -19.61 -7.52
N GLU A 132 5.65 -19.40 -6.31
CA GLU A 132 4.30 -19.84 -5.96
C GLU A 132 3.20 -18.87 -6.44
N PHE A 133 3.39 -17.56 -6.28
CA PHE A 133 2.34 -16.58 -6.57
C PHE A 133 1.84 -16.59 -8.02
N PRO A 134 2.68 -16.74 -9.04
CA PRO A 134 2.20 -16.85 -10.43
C PRO A 134 1.33 -18.07 -10.71
N GLU A 135 1.51 -19.17 -9.95
CA GLU A 135 0.74 -20.39 -10.11
C GLU A 135 -0.61 -20.37 -9.36
N LEU A 136 -0.75 -19.45 -8.40
CA LEU A 136 -1.99 -19.32 -7.64
C LEU A 136 -3.11 -18.75 -8.51
N ILE A 137 -4.23 -19.45 -8.50
CA ILE A 137 -5.45 -19.03 -9.19
C ILE A 137 -6.38 -18.37 -8.16
N ASP A 138 -6.87 -17.21 -8.51
CA ASP A 138 -7.88 -16.49 -7.74
C ASP A 138 -9.22 -17.22 -7.84
N PRO A 139 -9.80 -17.67 -6.72
CA PRO A 139 -11.06 -18.42 -6.73
C PRO A 139 -12.25 -17.56 -7.17
N HIS A 140 -12.17 -16.22 -7.08
CA HIS A 140 -13.26 -15.32 -7.45
C HIS A 140 -13.30 -15.03 -8.95
N THR A 141 -12.14 -14.90 -9.58
CA THR A 141 -12.04 -14.49 -10.99
C THR A 141 -11.61 -15.62 -11.93
N GLY A 142 -11.03 -16.72 -11.39
CA GLY A 142 -10.42 -17.81 -12.17
C GLY A 142 -9.13 -17.41 -12.90
N ARG A 143 -8.59 -16.23 -12.65
CA ARG A 143 -7.35 -15.72 -13.24
C ARG A 143 -6.17 -15.95 -12.30
N HIS A 144 -4.95 -15.74 -12.80
CA HIS A 144 -3.78 -15.78 -11.95
C HIS A 144 -3.79 -14.65 -10.91
N LEU A 145 -3.46 -14.98 -9.66
CA LEU A 145 -3.45 -14.02 -8.55
C LEU A 145 -2.49 -12.85 -8.82
N MET A 146 -1.40 -13.09 -9.56
CA MET A 146 -0.43 -12.07 -9.96
C MET A 146 -1.02 -10.94 -10.79
N GLU A 147 -2.13 -11.15 -11.51
CA GLU A 147 -2.77 -10.08 -12.30
C GLU A 147 -3.31 -8.94 -11.43
N ARG A 148 -3.62 -9.21 -10.17
CA ARG A 148 -4.09 -8.21 -9.18
C ARG A 148 -3.12 -7.96 -8.04
N THR A 149 -1.88 -8.49 -8.12
CA THR A 149 -0.90 -8.40 -7.04
C THR A 149 0.28 -7.55 -7.46
N THR A 150 0.67 -6.63 -6.59
CA THR A 150 1.92 -5.86 -6.70
C THR A 150 2.84 -6.28 -5.56
N ILE A 151 4.06 -6.73 -5.88
CA ILE A 151 5.04 -7.16 -4.89
C ILE A 151 6.16 -6.12 -4.82
N ILE A 152 6.38 -5.57 -3.62
CA ILE A 152 7.51 -4.72 -3.30
C ILE A 152 8.47 -5.55 -2.47
N CYS A 153 9.56 -5.94 -3.10
CA CYS A 153 10.52 -6.84 -2.50
C CYS A 153 11.78 -6.11 -2.06
N ASN A 154 12.11 -6.26 -0.79
CA ASN A 154 13.36 -5.83 -0.21
C ASN A 154 13.99 -6.99 0.57
N THR A 155 15.20 -7.39 0.19
CA THR A 155 15.92 -8.48 0.86
C THR A 155 16.81 -7.95 1.98
N SER A 156 17.19 -8.85 2.89
CA SER A 156 17.98 -8.50 4.09
C SER A 156 19.37 -7.93 3.80
N ASN A 157 19.91 -8.16 2.59
CA ASN A 157 21.22 -7.64 2.13
C ASN A 157 21.12 -6.26 1.47
N MET A 158 19.94 -5.73 1.24
CA MET A 158 19.76 -4.40 0.69
C MET A 158 20.04 -3.30 1.72
N PRO A 159 20.34 -2.06 1.28
CA PRO A 159 20.60 -0.93 2.18
C PRO A 159 19.46 -0.69 3.17
N VAL A 160 19.80 -0.26 4.39
CA VAL A 160 18.85 -0.01 5.49
C VAL A 160 17.77 1.01 5.08
N ALA A 161 18.17 2.09 4.40
CA ALA A 161 17.24 3.11 3.93
C ALA A 161 16.21 2.54 2.92
N ALA A 162 16.61 1.58 2.08
CA ALA A 162 15.69 0.90 1.17
C ALA A 162 14.70 0.00 1.94
N ARG A 163 15.16 -0.69 2.99
CA ARG A 163 14.28 -1.48 3.86
C ARG A 163 13.24 -0.61 4.58
N GLU A 164 13.66 0.55 5.06
CA GLU A 164 12.76 1.51 5.69
C GLU A 164 11.74 2.08 4.68
N ALA A 165 12.18 2.48 3.50
CA ALA A 165 11.34 3.10 2.48
C ALA A 165 10.35 2.12 1.83
N SER A 166 10.67 0.82 1.75
CA SER A 166 9.85 -0.17 1.04
C SER A 166 8.41 -0.26 1.57
N VAL A 167 8.25 -0.22 2.88
CA VAL A 167 6.94 -0.28 3.55
C VAL A 167 6.09 0.95 3.23
N TYR A 168 6.69 2.14 3.22
CA TYR A 168 6.00 3.38 2.84
C TYR A 168 5.66 3.41 1.36
N THR A 169 6.52 2.86 0.51
CA THR A 169 6.25 2.73 -0.93
C THR A 169 5.03 1.84 -1.17
N ALA A 170 4.97 0.70 -0.50
CA ALA A 170 3.82 -0.20 -0.57
C ALA A 170 2.53 0.49 -0.11
N MET A 171 2.57 1.20 1.01
CA MET A 171 1.41 1.94 1.52
C MET A 171 0.97 3.04 0.55
N THR A 172 1.90 3.76 -0.07
CA THR A 172 1.57 4.81 -1.05
C THR A 172 0.89 4.23 -2.29
N ILE A 173 1.32 3.06 -2.75
CA ILE A 173 0.66 2.34 -3.85
C ILE A 173 -0.76 1.92 -3.43
N CYS A 174 -0.95 1.44 -2.20
CA CYS A 174 -2.28 1.13 -1.68
C CYS A 174 -3.19 2.36 -1.66
N GLU A 175 -2.69 3.49 -1.19
CA GLU A 175 -3.44 4.74 -1.16
C GLU A 175 -3.79 5.25 -2.57
N TYR A 176 -2.90 5.03 -3.54
CA TYR A 176 -3.15 5.36 -4.94
C TYR A 176 -4.32 4.56 -5.50
N TYR A 177 -4.34 3.25 -5.32
CA TYR A 177 -5.47 2.41 -5.78
C TYR A 177 -6.75 2.68 -4.99
N ARG A 178 -6.65 2.95 -3.68
CA ARG A 178 -7.79 3.36 -2.86
C ARG A 178 -8.42 4.65 -3.38
N ALA A 179 -7.60 5.63 -3.80
CA ALA A 179 -8.09 6.87 -4.40
C ALA A 179 -8.83 6.66 -5.75
N MET A 180 -8.65 5.51 -6.40
CA MET A 180 -9.44 5.10 -7.56
C MET A 180 -10.78 4.43 -7.18
N GLY A 181 -11.05 4.21 -5.90
CA GLY A 181 -12.24 3.53 -5.41
C GLY A 181 -12.10 2.01 -5.33
N MET A 182 -10.88 1.47 -5.33
CA MET A 182 -10.61 0.03 -5.23
C MET A 182 -10.43 -0.40 -3.78
N LYS A 183 -10.84 -1.64 -3.49
CA LYS A 183 -10.51 -2.33 -2.23
C LYS A 183 -9.08 -2.85 -2.32
N VAL A 184 -8.22 -2.39 -1.42
CA VAL A 184 -6.79 -2.75 -1.44
C VAL A 184 -6.40 -3.46 -0.15
N LEU A 185 -5.77 -4.61 -0.29
CA LEU A 185 -5.19 -5.37 0.81
C LEU A 185 -3.67 -5.19 0.81
N LEU A 186 -3.14 -4.64 1.91
CA LEU A 186 -1.70 -4.58 2.15
C LEU A 186 -1.28 -5.72 3.08
N LEU A 187 -0.35 -6.53 2.63
CA LEU A 187 0.31 -7.57 3.41
C LEU A 187 1.78 -7.17 3.60
N ALA A 188 2.21 -6.99 4.84
CA ALA A 188 3.59 -6.63 5.17
C ALA A 188 4.29 -7.77 5.92
N ASP A 189 5.30 -8.35 5.30
CA ASP A 189 6.13 -9.41 5.89
C ASP A 189 7.62 -9.01 5.86
N SER A 190 8.26 -8.74 6.96
CA SER A 190 7.68 -8.59 8.29
C SER A 190 7.97 -7.17 8.81
N THR A 191 7.02 -6.58 9.50
CA THR A 191 7.19 -5.27 10.13
C THR A 191 8.27 -5.25 11.24
N SER A 192 8.62 -6.41 11.78
CA SER A 192 9.75 -6.55 12.72
C SER A 192 11.07 -6.14 12.09
N ARG A 193 11.31 -6.50 10.84
CA ARG A 193 12.53 -6.13 10.11
C ARG A 193 12.53 -4.66 9.69
N TRP A 194 11.36 -4.08 9.47
CA TRP A 194 11.22 -2.64 9.31
C TRP A 194 11.60 -1.90 10.61
N ALA A 195 11.13 -2.36 11.76
CA ALA A 195 11.53 -1.80 13.05
C ALA A 195 13.04 -1.92 13.29
N GLN A 196 13.66 -3.05 12.91
CA GLN A 196 15.12 -3.20 12.94
C GLN A 196 15.83 -2.18 12.05
N ALA A 197 15.31 -1.91 10.85
CA ALA A 197 15.88 -0.88 9.98
C ALA A 197 15.80 0.52 10.62
N LEU A 198 14.67 0.86 11.26
CA LEU A 198 14.53 2.11 12.01
C LEU A 198 15.55 2.20 13.15
N ARG A 199 15.78 1.10 13.89
CA ARG A 199 16.81 1.05 14.94
C ARG A 199 18.21 1.26 14.38
N GLU A 200 18.56 0.62 13.27
CA GLU A 200 19.87 0.79 12.63
C GLU A 200 20.09 2.23 12.16
N MET A 201 19.05 2.87 11.62
CA MET A 201 19.12 4.28 11.17
C MET A 201 19.30 5.24 12.34
N SER A 202 18.48 5.11 13.38
CA SER A 202 18.57 5.93 14.59
C SER A 202 19.95 5.83 15.26
N ASN A 203 20.49 4.60 15.36
CA ASN A 203 21.83 4.40 15.90
C ASN A 203 22.94 5.06 15.06
N ARG A 204 22.80 5.05 13.73
CA ARG A 204 23.76 5.74 12.83
C ARG A 204 23.65 7.25 12.88
N MET A 205 22.48 7.78 13.23
CA MET A 205 22.23 9.21 13.41
C MET A 205 22.59 9.68 14.83
N GLU A 206 23.11 8.77 15.68
CA GLU A 206 23.50 9.05 17.07
C GLU A 206 22.34 9.62 17.90
N GLU A 207 21.11 9.22 17.60
CA GLU A 207 19.93 9.59 18.37
C GLU A 207 19.95 8.89 19.75
N LEU A 208 19.33 9.53 20.73
CA LEU A 208 19.20 8.93 22.06
C LEU A 208 18.36 7.63 21.96
N PRO A 209 18.90 6.48 22.36
CA PRO A 209 18.18 5.22 22.24
C PRO A 209 17.04 5.12 23.27
N GLY A 210 15.91 4.60 22.83
CA GLY A 210 14.83 4.14 23.68
C GLY A 210 15.05 2.71 24.19
N ALA A 211 13.97 2.04 24.60
CA ALA A 211 14.03 0.65 25.03
C ALA A 211 14.57 -0.26 23.92
N ASP A 212 15.43 -1.20 24.26
CA ASP A 212 16.09 -2.14 23.35
C ASP A 212 16.80 -1.48 22.16
N ALA A 213 17.31 -0.27 22.36
CA ALA A 213 17.99 0.56 21.36
C ALA A 213 17.11 0.92 20.13
N PHE A 214 15.81 0.85 20.25
CA PHE A 214 14.89 1.39 19.25
C PHE A 214 14.74 2.90 19.37
N PRO A 215 14.31 3.61 18.30
CA PRO A 215 13.95 5.02 18.39
C PRO A 215 12.90 5.26 19.49
N VAL A 216 13.03 6.36 20.21
CA VAL A 216 12.07 6.72 21.28
C VAL A 216 10.65 6.88 20.77
N ASP A 217 10.50 7.32 19.53
CA ASP A 217 9.22 7.57 18.85
C ASP A 217 8.72 6.38 18.02
N LEU A 218 9.30 5.18 18.15
CA LEU A 218 8.93 4.00 17.38
C LEU A 218 7.41 3.73 17.41
N SER A 219 6.80 3.85 18.58
CA SER A 219 5.36 3.64 18.74
C SER A 219 4.53 4.66 17.93
N ALA A 220 4.97 5.91 17.88
CA ALA A 220 4.33 6.96 17.12
C ALA A 220 4.50 6.72 15.60
N ILE A 221 5.69 6.30 15.16
CA ILE A 221 5.97 5.95 13.76
C ILE A 221 5.05 4.81 13.30
N ILE A 222 4.94 3.74 14.09
CA ILE A 222 4.08 2.59 13.81
C ILE A 222 2.61 3.00 13.78
N SER A 223 2.16 3.76 14.78
CA SER A 223 0.78 4.25 14.87
C SER A 223 0.41 5.12 13.67
N ASN A 224 1.28 6.04 13.27
CA ASN A 224 1.08 6.89 12.10
C ASN A 224 1.04 6.09 10.80
N PHE A 225 1.83 5.04 10.69
CA PHE A 225 1.79 4.13 9.54
C PHE A 225 0.44 3.41 9.46
N TYR A 226 -0.02 2.78 10.54
CA TYR A 226 -1.31 2.11 10.58
C TYR A 226 -2.49 3.07 10.39
N ALA A 227 -2.37 4.32 10.86
CA ALA A 227 -3.39 5.34 10.66
C ALA A 227 -3.63 5.71 9.18
N ARG A 228 -2.71 5.35 8.27
CA ARG A 228 -2.89 5.53 6.82
C ARG A 228 -3.92 4.56 6.24
N ALA A 229 -4.10 3.38 6.84
CA ALA A 229 -5.17 2.47 6.47
C ALA A 229 -6.53 3.05 6.83
N GLY A 230 -7.58 2.71 6.11
CA GLY A 230 -8.93 3.14 6.40
C GLY A 230 -9.86 3.11 5.21
N MET A 231 -11.13 2.99 5.49
CA MET A 231 -12.19 3.24 4.53
C MET A 231 -12.28 4.75 4.30
N VAL A 232 -12.46 5.17 3.08
CA VAL A 232 -12.56 6.59 2.70
C VAL A 232 -13.76 6.81 1.79
N VAL A 233 -14.34 8.00 1.89
CA VAL A 233 -15.34 8.48 0.94
C VAL A 233 -14.65 9.44 0.00
N LEU A 234 -14.63 9.11 -1.28
CA LEU A 234 -13.99 9.94 -2.31
C LEU A 234 -14.82 11.19 -2.61
N ASN A 235 -14.19 12.18 -3.24
CA ASN A 235 -14.85 13.44 -3.58
C ASN A 235 -16.03 13.26 -4.56
N ASN A 236 -16.05 12.17 -5.32
CA ASN A 236 -17.14 11.81 -6.21
C ASN A 236 -18.27 10.99 -5.53
N GLY A 237 -18.22 10.82 -4.22
CA GLY A 237 -19.22 10.09 -3.44
C GLY A 237 -19.09 8.56 -3.43
N GLN A 238 -18.02 8.00 -3.97
CA GLN A 238 -17.68 6.57 -3.91
C GLN A 238 -16.95 6.21 -2.61
#